data_95dacef830e0a2846f1a8784a3b86f0d
#
_entry.id   95dacef830e0a2846f1a8784a3b86f0d
#
_cell.length_a   1.000
_cell.length_b   1.000
_cell.length_c   1.000
_cell.angle_alpha   90.00
_cell.angle_beta   90.00
_cell.angle_gamma   90.00
#
_symmetry.space_group_name_H-M   'P 1'
#
loop_
_entity.id
_entity.type
_entity.pdbx_description
1 polymer ?
#
loop_
_entity_poly.entity_id
_entity_poly.type
_entity_poly.pdbx_seq_one_letter_code
_entity_poly.pdbx_strand_id
1 'polypeptide(L)'
;VCCENDPFLVEHICKQLIVLDDSLNGNIDRYFLLRRKEGTNPNDKPLFPSPCSIRQAIANYCDITSTIRKSMLLTLAYFAQDTNEKEMLVHMTKKEGKDEFNNFIVQPQRTISEVLEHFSSIKIPFLNLIELLPRLQAREYTISSSSMVQPSICSVTVSVVNDTKPDGDKGENRYHRGVCSNFLNEVHVGQNINVYVKPSSFRLPVETSTPIIMVGPGTGVAPMRAFCQERQYLKHVKKVNVGRTCLFFGCRQKDEDFIYDDEMLQYMQDGTLDDLFTAFSRENPMKKVYVQNLMVEQSELIYDLIYKKNAYFYVCGGTTMGNDVYKTLEQILMDRINNNEDVTAYLSNMKAKGRYVQELWS
;
A
#
# COMPACT_ATOMS: atom_id res chain seq x y z
N VAL A 1 -3.44 1.79 -9.44
CA VAL A 1 -4.56 2.73 -9.51
C VAL A 1 -4.04 4.15 -9.41
N CYS A 2 -4.39 5.01 -10.38
CA CYS A 2 -4.16 6.45 -10.33
C CYS A 2 -5.35 7.08 -9.61
N CYS A 3 -5.16 7.42 -8.33
CA CYS A 3 -6.20 8.04 -7.51
C CYS A 3 -6.22 9.55 -7.66
N GLU A 4 -7.31 10.15 -7.18
CA GLU A 4 -7.48 11.59 -7.02
C GLU A 4 -7.50 11.94 -5.54
N ASN A 5 -7.17 13.18 -5.20
CA ASN A 5 -7.33 13.70 -3.84
C ASN A 5 -8.80 13.90 -3.49
N ASP A 6 -9.11 13.82 -2.21
CA ASP A 6 -10.45 14.09 -1.69
C ASP A 6 -10.95 15.48 -2.14
N PRO A 7 -12.15 15.59 -2.74
CA PRO A 7 -12.67 16.85 -3.27
C PRO A 7 -12.79 17.96 -2.22
N PHE A 8 -13.07 17.61 -0.95
CA PHE A 8 -13.15 18.60 0.14
C PHE A 8 -11.78 19.18 0.48
N LEU A 9 -10.73 18.33 0.50
CA LEU A 9 -9.36 18.79 0.70
C LEU A 9 -8.87 19.64 -0.48
N VAL A 10 -9.22 19.25 -1.70
CA VAL A 10 -8.91 20.05 -2.91
C VAL A 10 -9.56 21.42 -2.83
N GLU A 11 -10.84 21.48 -2.52
CA GLU A 11 -11.56 22.76 -2.39
C GLU A 11 -10.96 23.63 -1.28
N HIS A 12 -10.58 23.02 -0.17
CA HIS A 12 -9.97 23.69 0.97
C HIS A 12 -8.63 24.35 0.59
N ILE A 13 -7.72 23.61 -0.05
CA ILE A 13 -6.44 24.15 -0.55
C ILE A 13 -6.66 25.20 -1.63
N CYS A 14 -7.64 25.02 -2.52
CA CYS A 14 -7.98 26.00 -3.52
C CYS A 14 -8.44 27.34 -2.88
N LYS A 15 -9.20 27.29 -1.81
CA LYS A 15 -9.58 28.49 -1.04
C LYS A 15 -8.37 29.15 -0.35
N GLN A 16 -7.47 28.35 0.21
CA GLN A 16 -6.21 28.86 0.76
C GLN A 16 -5.39 29.58 -0.33
N LEU A 17 -5.24 28.97 -1.52
CA LEU A 17 -4.50 29.54 -2.63
C LEU A 17 -5.02 30.92 -3.08
N ILE A 18 -6.33 31.14 -3.06
CA ILE A 18 -6.92 32.44 -3.38
C ILE A 18 -6.42 33.55 -2.43
N VAL A 19 -6.19 33.18 -1.16
CA VAL A 19 -5.68 34.13 -0.13
C VAL A 19 -4.15 34.27 -0.21
N LEU A 20 -3.46 33.19 -0.63
CA LEU A 20 -1.99 33.13 -0.65
C LEU A 20 -1.39 33.79 -1.90
N ASP A 21 -2.11 33.82 -3.00
CA ASP A 21 -1.65 34.31 -4.30
C ASP A 21 -2.66 35.26 -4.96
N ASP A 22 -2.44 36.55 -4.76
CA ASP A 22 -3.29 37.61 -5.32
C ASP A 22 -3.32 37.62 -6.86
N SER A 23 -2.29 37.04 -7.52
CA SER A 23 -2.21 36.97 -9.00
C SER A 23 -3.28 36.04 -9.62
N LEU A 24 -3.90 35.18 -8.81
CA LEU A 24 -4.98 34.29 -9.24
C LEU A 24 -6.31 35.03 -9.44
N ASN A 25 -6.47 36.22 -8.85
CA ASN A 25 -7.70 37.00 -8.88
C ASN A 25 -8.96 36.20 -8.50
N GLY A 26 -8.82 35.26 -7.54
CA GLY A 26 -9.87 34.36 -7.10
C GLY A 26 -10.26 33.25 -8.06
N ASN A 27 -9.58 33.10 -9.19
CA ASN A 27 -9.92 32.11 -10.23
C ASN A 27 -9.02 30.86 -10.18
N ILE A 28 -9.45 29.84 -9.43
CA ILE A 28 -8.77 28.54 -9.30
C ILE A 28 -9.05 27.57 -10.46
N ASP A 29 -10.00 27.86 -11.31
CA ASP A 29 -10.30 27.08 -12.51
C ASP A 29 -9.56 27.63 -13.74
N ARG A 30 -8.70 28.63 -13.54
CA ARG A 30 -7.81 29.19 -14.56
C ARG A 30 -6.87 28.10 -15.07
N TYR A 31 -6.77 28.01 -16.40
CA TYR A 31 -5.83 27.12 -17.08
C TYR A 31 -4.44 27.75 -17.20
N PHE A 32 -3.42 26.92 -17.05
CA PHE A 32 -2.04 27.28 -17.30
C PHE A 32 -1.39 26.30 -18.30
N LEU A 33 -0.36 26.78 -18.97
CA LEU A 33 0.43 26.01 -19.93
C LEU A 33 1.82 25.81 -19.35
N LEU A 34 2.25 24.55 -19.26
CA LEU A 34 3.63 24.22 -18.93
C LEU A 34 4.50 24.38 -20.19
N ARG A 35 5.51 25.22 -20.12
CA ARG A 35 6.52 25.36 -21.16
C ARG A 35 7.84 24.80 -20.66
N ARG A 36 8.52 24.04 -21.49
CA ARG A 36 9.87 23.58 -21.17
C ARG A 36 10.80 24.77 -21.08
N LYS A 37 11.66 24.76 -20.06
CA LYS A 37 12.75 25.72 -19.98
C LYS A 37 13.83 25.34 -20.99
N GLU A 38 14.46 26.34 -21.63
CA GLU A 38 15.58 26.11 -22.53
C GLU A 38 16.71 25.35 -21.78
N GLY A 39 17.30 24.37 -22.47
CA GLY A 39 18.36 23.52 -21.91
C GLY A 39 17.90 22.30 -21.10
N THR A 40 16.58 22.07 -20.95
CA THR A 40 16.07 20.83 -20.33
C THR A 40 16.11 19.67 -21.33
N ASN A 41 16.30 18.43 -20.78
CA ASN A 41 16.30 17.23 -21.61
C ASN A 41 14.95 17.08 -22.33
N PRO A 42 14.93 16.91 -23.68
CA PRO A 42 13.70 16.72 -24.45
C PRO A 42 12.83 15.53 -24.00
N ASN A 43 13.44 14.53 -23.36
CA ASN A 43 12.77 13.33 -22.88
C ASN A 43 12.16 13.48 -21.47
N ASP A 44 12.42 14.59 -20.78
CA ASP A 44 11.81 14.83 -19.46
C ASP A 44 10.31 15.00 -19.64
N LYS A 45 9.54 14.19 -18.90
CA LYS A 45 8.08 14.30 -18.91
C LYS A 45 7.66 15.55 -18.15
N PRO A 46 6.64 16.29 -18.64
CA PRO A 46 6.09 17.44 -17.92
C PRO A 46 5.54 17.00 -16.58
N LEU A 47 5.51 17.92 -15.61
CA LEU A 47 4.98 17.68 -14.27
C LEU A 47 3.51 17.27 -14.31
N PHE A 48 2.74 17.86 -15.19
CA PHE A 48 1.30 17.62 -15.42
C PHE A 48 1.00 17.63 -16.91
N PRO A 49 -0.16 17.08 -17.35
CA PRO A 49 -0.69 17.36 -18.68
C PRO A 49 -0.85 18.87 -18.90
N SER A 50 -0.66 19.34 -20.13
CA SER A 50 -0.77 20.76 -20.50
C SER A 50 -1.68 20.88 -21.72
N PRO A 51 -2.74 21.73 -21.68
CA PRO A 51 -3.12 22.63 -20.58
C PRO A 51 -3.71 21.91 -19.35
N CYS A 52 -3.57 22.53 -18.17
CA CYS A 52 -4.12 22.03 -16.91
C CYS A 52 -4.70 23.19 -16.10
N SER A 53 -5.83 23.00 -15.41
CA SER A 53 -6.31 24.00 -14.48
C SER A 53 -5.63 23.85 -13.11
N ILE A 54 -5.65 24.91 -12.29
CA ILE A 54 -5.09 24.88 -10.93
C ILE A 54 -5.77 23.80 -10.11
N ARG A 55 -7.09 23.75 -10.14
CA ARG A 55 -7.89 22.74 -9.46
C ARG A 55 -7.49 21.31 -9.89
N GLN A 56 -7.36 21.08 -11.19
CA GLN A 56 -6.93 19.77 -11.71
C GLN A 56 -5.53 19.39 -11.26
N ALA A 57 -4.60 20.36 -11.21
CA ALA A 57 -3.24 20.11 -10.73
C ALA A 57 -3.24 19.62 -9.27
N ILE A 58 -4.01 20.30 -8.41
CA ILE A 58 -4.14 19.92 -6.99
C ILE A 58 -4.88 18.58 -6.84
N ALA A 59 -5.98 18.38 -7.60
CA ALA A 59 -6.81 17.17 -7.46
C ALA A 59 -6.08 15.90 -7.89
N ASN A 60 -5.35 15.93 -9.01
CA ASN A 60 -4.92 14.73 -9.69
C ASN A 60 -3.40 14.50 -9.65
N TYR A 61 -2.60 15.53 -9.35
CA TYR A 61 -1.15 15.44 -9.56
C TYR A 61 -0.30 15.82 -8.35
N CYS A 62 -0.83 16.57 -7.39
CA CYS A 62 -0.10 16.99 -6.20
C CYS A 62 -0.46 16.13 -4.99
N ASP A 63 0.53 15.66 -4.25
CA ASP A 63 0.29 15.03 -2.96
C ASP A 63 0.10 16.11 -1.90
N ILE A 64 -1.15 16.30 -1.47
CA ILE A 64 -1.55 17.29 -0.48
C ILE A 64 -1.77 16.70 0.91
N THR A 65 -1.58 15.39 1.05
CA THR A 65 -1.86 14.63 2.28
C THR A 65 -0.61 14.10 2.97
N SER A 66 0.53 14.10 2.30
CA SER A 66 1.78 13.67 2.90
C SER A 66 2.26 14.64 3.96
N THR A 67 2.96 14.09 4.97
CA THR A 67 3.60 14.86 6.03
C THR A 67 4.68 15.79 5.47
N ILE A 68 4.67 17.04 5.91
CA ILE A 68 5.63 18.07 5.48
C ILE A 68 7.06 17.68 5.84
N ARG A 69 7.98 17.90 4.89
CA ARG A 69 9.41 17.68 5.08
C ARG A 69 10.12 18.96 5.50
N LYS A 70 11.26 18.86 6.18
CA LYS A 70 12.09 20.01 6.58
C LYS A 70 12.47 20.94 5.42
N SER A 71 12.77 20.39 4.25
CA SER A 71 13.06 21.17 3.04
C SER A 71 11.87 22.04 2.60
N MET A 72 10.65 21.54 2.76
CA MET A 72 9.43 22.28 2.44
C MET A 72 9.23 23.44 3.43
N LEU A 73 9.45 23.23 4.74
CA LEU A 73 9.38 24.31 5.75
C LEU A 73 10.38 25.44 5.45
N LEU A 74 11.58 25.10 4.99
CA LEU A 74 12.57 26.12 4.64
C LEU A 74 12.12 26.97 3.45
N THR A 75 11.47 26.34 2.45
CA THR A 75 10.90 27.08 1.31
C THR A 75 9.72 27.95 1.77
N LEU A 76 8.83 27.44 2.63
CA LEU A 76 7.71 28.20 3.16
C LEU A 76 8.17 29.41 3.99
N ALA A 77 9.24 29.26 4.77
CA ALA A 77 9.86 30.36 5.53
C ALA A 77 10.31 31.52 4.63
N TYR A 78 10.70 31.24 3.38
CA TYR A 78 11.05 32.31 2.42
C TYR A 78 9.83 33.18 2.07
N PHE A 79 8.64 32.60 2.06
CA PHE A 79 7.39 33.28 1.73
C PHE A 79 6.63 33.82 2.95
N ALA A 80 7.10 33.58 4.18
CA ALA A 80 6.50 34.11 5.39
C ALA A 80 6.80 35.61 5.52
N GLN A 81 5.74 36.41 5.79
CA GLN A 81 5.81 37.87 5.95
C GLN A 81 6.09 38.26 7.41
N ASP A 82 5.62 37.47 8.37
CA ASP A 82 5.88 37.67 9.79
C ASP A 82 7.25 37.09 10.17
N THR A 83 8.05 37.91 10.88
CA THR A 83 9.42 37.54 11.25
C THR A 83 9.45 36.36 12.24
N ASN A 84 8.50 36.31 13.19
CA ASN A 84 8.46 35.25 14.18
C ASN A 84 8.06 33.91 13.53
N GLU A 85 7.05 33.94 12.66
CA GLU A 85 6.66 32.74 11.90
C GLU A 85 7.81 32.22 11.04
N LYS A 86 8.52 33.11 10.37
CA LYS A 86 9.70 32.79 9.58
C LYS A 86 10.80 32.15 10.44
N GLU A 87 11.11 32.72 11.59
CA GLU A 87 12.12 32.19 12.51
C GLU A 87 11.72 30.82 13.06
N MET A 88 10.45 30.60 13.41
CA MET A 88 9.92 29.30 13.84
C MET A 88 10.07 28.25 12.75
N LEU A 89 9.67 28.54 11.52
CA LEU A 89 9.81 27.63 10.38
C LEU A 89 11.27 27.24 10.14
N VAL A 90 12.19 28.23 10.15
CA VAL A 90 13.63 28.01 9.99
C VAL A 90 14.19 27.21 11.18
N HIS A 91 13.78 27.50 12.41
CA HIS A 91 14.24 26.80 13.61
C HIS A 91 13.92 25.29 13.52
N MET A 92 12.69 24.93 13.17
CA MET A 92 12.30 23.51 13.01
C MET A 92 13.12 22.76 11.96
N THR A 93 13.80 23.45 11.03
CA THR A 93 14.67 22.77 10.06
C THR A 93 16.05 22.43 10.61
N LYS A 94 16.50 23.13 11.66
CA LYS A 94 17.81 22.98 12.29
C LYS A 94 17.86 21.76 13.22
N LYS A 95 19.07 21.45 13.70
CA LYS A 95 19.30 20.35 14.65
C LYS A 95 18.66 20.64 16.00
N GLU A 96 18.77 21.88 16.44
CA GLU A 96 18.24 22.38 17.72
C GLU A 96 16.70 22.34 17.77
N GLY A 97 16.02 22.56 16.63
CA GLY A 97 14.56 22.51 16.50
C GLY A 97 13.99 21.13 16.17
N LYS A 98 14.75 20.05 16.43
CA LYS A 98 14.31 18.68 16.10
C LYS A 98 13.07 18.26 16.87
N ASP A 99 13.00 18.61 18.14
CA ASP A 99 11.89 18.20 19.00
C ASP A 99 10.60 18.95 18.63
N GLU A 100 10.70 20.25 18.33
CA GLU A 100 9.59 21.05 17.83
C GLU A 100 9.10 20.52 16.48
N PHE A 101 10.00 20.18 15.56
CA PHE A 101 9.63 19.55 14.30
C PHE A 101 8.90 18.23 14.52
N ASN A 102 9.40 17.36 15.40
CA ASN A 102 8.77 16.10 15.70
C ASN A 102 7.38 16.28 16.32
N ASN A 103 7.24 17.18 17.31
CA ASN A 103 5.98 17.41 18.00
C ASN A 103 4.97 18.13 17.12
N PHE A 104 5.40 19.12 16.33
CA PHE A 104 4.50 19.91 15.50
C PHE A 104 4.16 19.24 14.16
N ILE A 105 5.11 18.56 13.52
CA ILE A 105 4.93 17.99 12.16
C ILE A 105 4.79 16.48 12.18
N VAL A 106 5.78 15.77 12.78
CA VAL A 106 5.92 14.31 12.55
C VAL A 106 4.87 13.51 13.31
N GLN A 107 4.70 13.76 14.61
CA GLN A 107 3.75 13.02 15.43
C GLN A 107 2.30 13.21 14.97
N PRO A 108 1.83 14.44 14.72
CA PRO A 108 0.50 14.66 14.19
C PRO A 108 0.39 14.38 12.68
N GLN A 109 1.50 14.13 11.98
CA GLN A 109 1.55 13.96 10.52
C GLN A 109 0.93 15.15 9.76
N ARG A 110 1.32 16.38 10.11
CA ARG A 110 0.74 17.59 9.51
C ARG A 110 1.00 17.70 8.01
N THR A 111 -0.03 18.04 7.29
CA THR A 111 -0.06 18.25 5.85
C THR A 111 0.28 19.71 5.49
N ILE A 112 0.45 19.97 4.20
CA ILE A 112 0.69 21.34 3.68
C ILE A 112 -0.42 22.30 4.07
N SER A 113 -1.69 21.89 3.96
CA SER A 113 -2.86 22.72 4.27
C SER A 113 -2.83 23.19 5.72
N GLU A 114 -2.55 22.31 6.66
CA GLU A 114 -2.51 22.61 8.08
C GLU A 114 -1.33 23.51 8.48
N VAL A 115 -0.19 23.36 7.78
CA VAL A 115 0.93 24.27 7.98
C VAL A 115 0.63 25.66 7.45
N LEU A 116 -0.04 25.78 6.29
CA LEU A 116 -0.47 27.06 5.74
C LEU A 116 -1.54 27.75 6.59
N GLU A 117 -2.40 26.99 7.27
CA GLU A 117 -3.36 27.54 8.24
C GLU A 117 -2.68 28.07 9.50
N HIS A 118 -1.70 27.33 10.02
CA HIS A 118 -1.02 27.69 11.25
C HIS A 118 -0.13 28.93 11.05
N PHE A 119 0.61 28.99 9.92
CA PHE A 119 1.49 30.09 9.54
C PHE A 119 0.81 31.00 8.53
N SER A 120 -0.11 31.82 9.00
CA SER A 120 -1.02 32.64 8.16
C SER A 120 -0.35 33.77 7.39
N SER A 121 0.89 34.14 7.76
CA SER A 121 1.66 35.17 7.06
C SER A 121 2.33 34.68 5.78
N ILE A 122 2.30 33.37 5.50
CA ILE A 122 2.90 32.82 4.29
C ILE A 122 2.12 33.30 3.07
N LYS A 123 2.82 33.88 2.08
CA LYS A 123 2.30 34.33 0.79
C LYS A 123 3.06 33.64 -0.33
N ILE A 124 2.70 32.39 -0.61
CA ILE A 124 3.36 31.57 -1.61
C ILE A 124 2.59 31.57 -2.94
N PRO A 125 3.21 31.99 -4.07
CA PRO A 125 2.58 31.90 -5.36
C PRO A 125 2.26 30.45 -5.75
N PHE A 126 1.16 30.24 -6.48
CA PHE A 126 0.74 28.90 -6.92
C PHE A 126 1.86 28.09 -7.59
N LEU A 127 2.63 28.70 -8.49
CA LEU A 127 3.71 28.01 -9.19
C LEU A 127 4.79 27.50 -8.25
N ASN A 128 5.12 28.25 -7.21
CA ASN A 128 6.08 27.83 -6.19
C ASN A 128 5.50 26.73 -5.28
N LEU A 129 4.20 26.80 -4.97
CA LEU A 129 3.55 25.75 -4.19
C LEU A 129 3.51 24.41 -4.93
N ILE A 130 3.14 24.38 -6.21
CA ILE A 130 3.11 23.13 -6.97
C ILE A 130 4.50 22.54 -7.25
N GLU A 131 5.54 23.39 -7.30
CA GLU A 131 6.93 22.93 -7.38
C GLU A 131 7.39 22.31 -6.05
N LEU A 132 6.89 22.83 -4.92
CA LEU A 132 7.19 22.35 -3.58
C LEU A 132 6.49 21.01 -3.27
N LEU A 133 5.25 20.82 -3.72
CA LEU A 133 4.45 19.65 -3.42
C LEU A 133 4.99 18.39 -4.12
N PRO A 134 5.08 17.26 -3.39
CA PRO A 134 5.36 15.97 -4.03
C PRO A 134 4.28 15.64 -5.06
N ARG A 135 4.61 14.76 -6.01
CA ARG A 135 3.61 14.23 -6.94
C ARG A 135 2.73 13.20 -6.26
N LEU A 136 1.44 13.26 -6.55
CA LEU A 136 0.51 12.21 -6.19
C LEU A 136 0.90 10.93 -6.92
N GLN A 137 1.27 9.90 -6.16
CA GLN A 137 1.71 8.62 -6.68
C GLN A 137 0.53 7.68 -6.87
N ALA A 138 0.53 6.93 -7.96
CA ALA A 138 -0.37 5.79 -8.10
C ALA A 138 -0.08 4.75 -7.01
N ARG A 139 -1.13 4.09 -6.51
CA ARG A 139 -0.99 3.00 -5.53
C ARG A 139 -1.10 1.65 -6.23
N GLU A 140 -0.27 0.72 -5.79
CA GLU A 140 -0.23 -0.64 -6.32
C GLU A 140 -1.07 -1.55 -5.42
N TYR A 141 -1.90 -2.36 -6.04
CA TYR A 141 -2.72 -3.37 -5.38
C TYR A 141 -2.52 -4.70 -6.11
N THR A 142 -2.37 -5.75 -5.35
CA THR A 142 -2.26 -7.09 -5.92
C THR A 142 -3.61 -7.55 -6.45
N ILE A 143 -3.62 -8.11 -7.66
CA ILE A 143 -4.84 -8.61 -8.31
C ILE A 143 -5.37 -9.80 -7.52
N SER A 144 -6.67 -9.78 -7.23
CA SER A 144 -7.39 -10.82 -6.47
C SER A 144 -8.31 -11.70 -7.31
N SER A 145 -8.25 -11.59 -8.65
CA SER A 145 -9.03 -12.41 -9.59
C SER A 145 -8.15 -13.11 -10.62
N SER A 146 -8.57 -14.29 -11.08
CA SER A 146 -7.89 -15.00 -12.18
C SER A 146 -8.43 -14.56 -13.53
N SER A 147 -7.55 -14.21 -14.45
CA SER A 147 -7.92 -13.91 -15.85
C SER A 147 -8.40 -15.13 -16.62
N MET A 148 -8.12 -16.35 -16.14
CA MET A 148 -8.69 -17.58 -16.73
C MET A 148 -10.17 -17.73 -16.44
N VAL A 149 -10.64 -17.20 -15.30
CA VAL A 149 -12.06 -17.25 -14.88
C VAL A 149 -12.79 -15.99 -15.36
N GLN A 150 -12.16 -14.86 -15.29
CA GLN A 150 -12.72 -13.56 -15.64
C GLN A 150 -11.77 -12.77 -16.57
N PRO A 151 -11.72 -13.07 -17.88
CA PRO A 151 -10.74 -12.50 -18.79
C PRO A 151 -10.81 -10.97 -18.94
N SER A 152 -12.00 -10.39 -18.75
CA SER A 152 -12.25 -8.95 -18.93
C SER A 152 -12.40 -8.18 -17.62
N ILE A 153 -12.22 -8.84 -16.47
CA ILE A 153 -12.41 -8.24 -15.15
C ILE A 153 -11.14 -8.41 -14.33
N CYS A 154 -10.70 -7.32 -13.73
CA CYS A 154 -9.61 -7.31 -12.77
C CYS A 154 -10.16 -6.85 -11.40
N SER A 155 -10.06 -7.71 -10.40
CA SER A 155 -10.46 -7.38 -9.02
C SER A 155 -9.24 -7.11 -8.15
N VAL A 156 -9.39 -6.21 -7.18
CA VAL A 156 -8.39 -5.93 -6.15
C VAL A 156 -9.06 -5.96 -4.78
N THR A 157 -8.31 -6.34 -3.75
CA THR A 157 -8.76 -6.32 -2.35
C THR A 157 -8.12 -5.14 -1.65
N VAL A 158 -8.94 -4.23 -1.12
CA VAL A 158 -8.47 -2.97 -0.55
C VAL A 158 -8.94 -2.82 0.88
N SER A 159 -8.01 -2.57 1.80
CA SER A 159 -8.34 -2.10 3.15
C SER A 159 -8.50 -0.58 3.12
N VAL A 160 -9.65 -0.08 3.54
CA VAL A 160 -9.90 1.36 3.62
C VAL A 160 -9.18 1.92 4.85
N VAL A 161 -8.26 2.85 4.61
CA VAL A 161 -7.45 3.45 5.68
C VAL A 161 -8.15 4.69 6.21
N ASN A 162 -8.62 4.60 7.45
CA ASN A 162 -9.22 5.68 8.22
C ASN A 162 -8.65 5.65 9.64
N ASP A 163 -7.66 6.50 9.90
CA ASP A 163 -6.94 6.55 11.17
C ASP A 163 -7.25 7.84 11.92
N THR A 164 -7.23 7.77 13.25
CA THR A 164 -7.17 8.94 14.11
C THR A 164 -5.73 9.24 14.50
N LYS A 165 -5.30 10.48 14.33
CA LYS A 165 -3.97 10.95 14.74
C LYS A 165 -4.12 11.98 15.85
N PRO A 166 -3.26 11.98 16.87
CA PRO A 166 -3.30 13.02 17.90
C PRO A 166 -3.01 14.39 17.29
N ASP A 167 -3.82 15.38 17.61
CA ASP A 167 -3.49 16.77 17.33
C ASP A 167 -2.80 17.36 18.57
N GLY A 168 -1.48 17.51 18.50
CA GLY A 168 -0.65 17.93 19.62
C GLY A 168 -1.00 19.33 20.18
N ASP A 169 -1.65 20.20 19.39
CA ASP A 169 -1.92 21.59 19.79
C ASP A 169 -3.33 21.79 20.37
N LYS A 170 -4.31 21.00 19.97
CA LYS A 170 -5.72 21.19 20.33
C LYS A 170 -6.29 20.12 21.26
N GLY A 171 -5.53 19.06 21.56
CA GLY A 171 -5.99 17.92 22.38
C GLY A 171 -7.11 17.09 21.73
N GLU A 172 -7.46 17.39 20.49
CA GLU A 172 -8.44 16.66 19.68
C GLU A 172 -7.74 15.68 18.74
N ASN A 173 -8.42 14.58 18.40
CA ASN A 173 -7.90 13.65 17.41
C ASN A 173 -8.21 14.12 15.99
N ARG A 174 -7.20 14.14 15.14
CA ARG A 174 -7.33 14.36 13.70
C ARG A 174 -7.75 13.08 12.99
N TYR A 175 -8.66 13.22 12.04
CA TYR A 175 -9.04 12.15 11.17
C TYR A 175 -8.17 12.12 9.92
N HIS A 176 -7.43 11.03 9.74
CA HIS A 176 -6.56 10.81 8.58
C HIS A 176 -7.18 9.77 7.66
N ARG A 177 -7.47 10.16 6.42
CA ARG A 177 -8.02 9.30 5.36
C ARG A 177 -6.95 8.94 4.35
N GLY A 178 -6.75 7.64 4.12
CA GLY A 178 -5.85 7.18 3.05
C GLY A 178 -6.40 7.59 1.68
N VAL A 179 -5.60 8.27 0.85
CA VAL A 179 -6.05 8.86 -0.43
C VAL A 179 -6.66 7.82 -1.36
N CYS A 180 -5.88 6.83 -1.78
CA CYS A 180 -6.31 5.88 -2.80
C CYS A 180 -7.36 4.90 -2.29
N SER A 181 -7.27 4.47 -1.03
CA SER A 181 -8.25 3.54 -0.46
C SER A 181 -9.63 4.18 -0.31
N ASN A 182 -9.70 5.45 0.11
CA ASN A 182 -10.97 6.17 0.17
C ASN A 182 -11.48 6.55 -1.22
N PHE A 183 -10.62 6.96 -2.16
CA PHE A 183 -11.00 7.14 -3.56
C PHE A 183 -11.68 5.89 -4.11
N LEU A 184 -11.10 4.69 -3.91
CA LEU A 184 -11.70 3.43 -4.35
C LEU A 184 -12.99 3.07 -3.61
N ASN A 185 -13.12 3.45 -2.33
CA ASN A 185 -14.33 3.23 -1.55
C ASN A 185 -15.50 4.11 -1.99
N GLU A 186 -15.21 5.25 -2.59
CA GLU A 186 -16.21 6.24 -3.05
C GLU A 186 -16.55 6.09 -4.54
N VAL A 187 -15.79 5.29 -5.30
CA VAL A 187 -16.08 5.00 -6.71
C VAL A 187 -17.42 4.29 -6.86
N HIS A 188 -18.27 4.80 -7.73
CA HIS A 188 -19.57 4.20 -8.03
C HIS A 188 -19.50 3.21 -9.19
N VAL A 189 -20.39 2.23 -9.19
CA VAL A 189 -20.51 1.27 -10.30
C VAL A 189 -20.77 2.01 -11.62
N GLY A 190 -19.94 1.70 -12.63
CA GLY A 190 -19.98 2.36 -13.94
C GLY A 190 -19.07 3.58 -14.07
N GLN A 191 -18.42 4.02 -13.00
CA GLN A 191 -17.44 5.10 -13.06
C GLN A 191 -16.12 4.59 -13.66
N ASN A 192 -15.53 5.39 -14.55
CA ASN A 192 -14.20 5.09 -15.12
C ASN A 192 -13.09 5.56 -14.17
N ILE A 193 -12.10 4.70 -13.96
CA ILE A 193 -10.88 5.02 -13.21
C ILE A 193 -9.64 4.71 -14.05
N ASN A 194 -8.58 5.47 -13.85
CA ASN A 194 -7.32 5.26 -14.54
C ASN A 194 -6.48 4.20 -13.81
N VAL A 195 -6.11 3.15 -14.53
CA VAL A 195 -5.28 2.06 -14.01
C VAL A 195 -4.19 1.68 -15.01
N TYR A 196 -3.12 1.12 -14.52
CA TYR A 196 -2.14 0.38 -15.33
C TYR A 196 -1.75 -0.90 -14.60
N VAL A 197 -1.37 -1.92 -15.36
CA VAL A 197 -0.95 -3.21 -14.83
C VAL A 197 0.57 -3.35 -14.95
N LYS A 198 1.22 -3.74 -13.85
CA LYS A 198 2.64 -4.06 -13.84
C LYS A 198 2.83 -5.57 -13.94
N PRO A 199 3.87 -6.05 -14.63
CA PRO A 199 4.29 -7.44 -14.53
C PRO A 199 4.69 -7.77 -13.09
N SER A 200 4.26 -8.95 -12.59
CA SER A 200 4.63 -9.47 -11.28
C SER A 200 5.32 -10.83 -11.43
N SER A 201 6.22 -11.13 -10.51
CA SER A 201 6.79 -12.48 -10.31
C SER A 201 5.84 -13.41 -9.54
N PHE A 202 4.76 -12.88 -9.00
CA PHE A 202 3.76 -13.63 -8.23
C PHE A 202 2.86 -14.42 -9.20
N ARG A 203 3.31 -15.62 -9.57
CA ARG A 203 2.66 -16.47 -10.57
C ARG A 203 2.65 -17.91 -10.08
N LEU A 204 1.60 -18.66 -10.46
CA LEU A 204 1.52 -20.11 -10.22
C LEU A 204 2.67 -20.85 -10.94
N PRO A 205 3.07 -22.03 -10.43
CA PRO A 205 4.02 -22.90 -11.12
C PRO A 205 3.52 -23.25 -12.51
N VAL A 206 4.43 -23.37 -13.47
CA VAL A 206 4.11 -23.81 -14.84
C VAL A 206 3.56 -25.23 -14.82
N GLU A 207 4.17 -26.12 -14.00
CA GLU A 207 3.66 -27.46 -13.79
C GLU A 207 2.52 -27.43 -12.77
N THR A 208 1.30 -27.69 -13.22
CA THR A 208 0.08 -27.58 -12.42
C THR A 208 0.01 -28.57 -11.26
N SER A 209 0.68 -29.73 -11.39
CA SER A 209 0.80 -30.76 -10.35
C SER A 209 1.72 -30.39 -9.20
N THR A 210 2.47 -29.28 -9.32
CA THR A 210 3.35 -28.78 -8.25
C THR A 210 2.53 -28.28 -7.07
N PRO A 211 2.81 -28.72 -5.83
CA PRO A 211 2.14 -28.21 -4.64
C PRO A 211 2.47 -26.74 -4.40
N ILE A 212 1.53 -26.04 -3.74
CA ILE A 212 1.75 -24.65 -3.30
C ILE A 212 1.36 -24.47 -1.85
N ILE A 213 2.13 -23.65 -1.14
CA ILE A 213 1.83 -23.14 0.20
C ILE A 213 1.71 -21.62 0.09
N MET A 214 0.62 -21.09 0.59
CA MET A 214 0.27 -19.67 0.52
C MET A 214 0.12 -19.12 1.93
N VAL A 215 0.73 -17.96 2.20
CA VAL A 215 0.61 -17.24 3.46
C VAL A 215 0.16 -15.81 3.17
N GLY A 216 -1.08 -15.47 3.56
CA GLY A 216 -1.68 -14.19 3.21
C GLY A 216 -2.66 -13.68 4.26
N PRO A 217 -2.19 -13.07 5.38
CA PRO A 217 -3.09 -12.49 6.36
C PRO A 217 -3.71 -11.18 5.88
N GLY A 218 -4.97 -10.92 6.30
CA GLY A 218 -5.74 -9.75 5.92
C GLY A 218 -5.86 -9.62 4.39
N THR A 219 -5.61 -8.44 3.85
CA THR A 219 -5.65 -8.20 2.40
C THR A 219 -4.55 -8.95 1.61
N GLY A 220 -3.57 -9.53 2.31
CA GLY A 220 -2.57 -10.44 1.70
C GLY A 220 -3.17 -11.71 1.08
N VAL A 221 -4.42 -12.03 1.40
CA VAL A 221 -5.17 -13.13 0.77
C VAL A 221 -5.51 -12.85 -0.71
N ALA A 222 -5.43 -11.60 -1.16
CA ALA A 222 -5.83 -11.20 -2.52
C ALA A 222 -5.24 -12.09 -3.63
N PRO A 223 -3.91 -12.22 -3.77
CA PRO A 223 -3.35 -13.11 -4.81
C PRO A 223 -3.64 -14.59 -4.54
N MET A 224 -3.83 -14.99 -3.28
CA MET A 224 -4.14 -16.37 -2.93
C MET A 224 -5.53 -16.76 -3.43
N ARG A 225 -6.49 -15.83 -3.33
CA ARG A 225 -7.81 -15.98 -3.93
C ARG A 225 -7.73 -16.17 -5.45
N ALA A 226 -6.95 -15.33 -6.14
CA ALA A 226 -6.75 -15.47 -7.58
C ALA A 226 -6.16 -16.85 -7.94
N PHE A 227 -5.20 -17.35 -7.16
CA PHE A 227 -4.62 -18.67 -7.35
C PHE A 227 -5.62 -19.79 -7.10
N CYS A 228 -6.47 -19.68 -6.08
CA CYS A 228 -7.55 -20.65 -5.86
C CYS A 228 -8.56 -20.67 -7.03
N GLN A 229 -8.99 -19.51 -7.53
CA GLN A 229 -9.84 -19.41 -8.72
C GLN A 229 -9.22 -20.11 -9.94
N GLU A 230 -7.94 -19.85 -10.19
CA GLU A 230 -7.24 -20.46 -11.33
C GLU A 230 -7.10 -21.97 -11.16
N ARG A 231 -6.70 -22.44 -9.98
CA ARG A 231 -6.58 -23.88 -9.68
C ARG A 231 -7.94 -24.60 -9.73
N GLN A 232 -9.00 -23.95 -9.27
CA GLN A 232 -10.37 -24.46 -9.41
C GLN A 232 -10.75 -24.65 -10.88
N TYR A 233 -10.50 -23.63 -11.70
CA TYR A 233 -10.76 -23.69 -13.14
C TYR A 233 -9.93 -24.80 -13.81
N LEU A 234 -8.65 -24.90 -13.52
CA LEU A 234 -7.77 -25.94 -14.05
C LEU A 234 -8.26 -27.34 -13.65
N LYS A 235 -8.62 -27.54 -12.39
CA LYS A 235 -9.07 -28.84 -11.86
C LYS A 235 -10.44 -29.24 -12.37
N HIS A 236 -11.43 -28.34 -12.29
CA HIS A 236 -12.83 -28.69 -12.53
C HIS A 236 -13.28 -28.45 -13.96
N VAL A 237 -12.71 -27.45 -14.67
CA VAL A 237 -13.08 -27.14 -16.06
C VAL A 237 -12.10 -27.75 -17.05
N LYS A 238 -10.81 -27.55 -16.85
CA LYS A 238 -9.78 -28.10 -17.75
C LYS A 238 -9.46 -29.58 -17.45
N LYS A 239 -9.87 -30.10 -16.29
CA LYS A 239 -9.65 -31.49 -15.86
C LYS A 239 -8.16 -31.89 -15.82
N VAL A 240 -7.28 -30.94 -15.52
CA VAL A 240 -5.86 -31.22 -15.34
C VAL A 240 -5.58 -31.59 -13.88
N ASN A 241 -4.50 -32.36 -13.68
CA ASN A 241 -4.01 -32.67 -12.33
C ASN A 241 -3.44 -31.41 -11.69
N VAL A 242 -3.95 -31.06 -10.51
CA VAL A 242 -3.52 -29.91 -9.72
C VAL A 242 -2.92 -30.42 -8.41
N GLY A 243 -1.71 -29.95 -8.09
CA GLY A 243 -1.00 -30.33 -6.87
C GLY A 243 -1.66 -29.76 -5.62
N ARG A 244 -1.23 -30.26 -4.44
CA ARG A 244 -1.79 -29.84 -3.15
C ARG A 244 -1.72 -28.32 -2.96
N THR A 245 -2.78 -27.75 -2.46
CA THR A 245 -2.98 -26.31 -2.24
C THR A 245 -3.21 -26.05 -0.76
N CYS A 246 -2.28 -25.38 -0.08
CA CYS A 246 -2.39 -25.05 1.34
C CYS A 246 -2.45 -23.54 1.52
N LEU A 247 -3.34 -23.03 2.37
CA LEU A 247 -3.46 -21.61 2.71
C LEU A 247 -3.38 -21.39 4.22
N PHE A 248 -2.45 -20.54 4.63
CA PHE A 248 -2.38 -19.94 5.96
C PHE A 248 -2.97 -18.53 5.89
N PHE A 249 -4.18 -18.35 6.39
CA PHE A 249 -4.87 -17.08 6.46
C PHE A 249 -4.86 -16.56 7.90
N GLY A 250 -4.79 -15.26 8.08
CA GLY A 250 -4.86 -14.62 9.40
C GLY A 250 -5.65 -13.33 9.35
N CYS A 251 -6.48 -13.09 10.37
CA CYS A 251 -7.16 -11.82 10.57
C CYS A 251 -7.29 -11.49 12.07
N ARG A 252 -7.97 -10.40 12.40
CA ARG A 252 -8.15 -9.98 13.79
C ARG A 252 -9.23 -10.82 14.47
N GLN A 253 -10.43 -10.82 13.89
CA GLN A 253 -11.61 -11.51 14.40
C GLN A 253 -12.29 -12.26 13.25
N LYS A 254 -12.84 -13.43 13.53
CA LYS A 254 -13.47 -14.27 12.53
C LYS A 254 -14.69 -13.58 11.88
N ASP A 255 -15.57 -13.06 12.72
CA ASP A 255 -16.86 -12.53 12.27
C ASP A 255 -16.77 -11.13 11.65
N GLU A 256 -15.62 -10.46 11.74
CA GLU A 256 -15.44 -9.09 11.24
C GLU A 256 -14.47 -9.01 10.05
N ASP A 257 -13.37 -9.77 10.09
CA ASP A 257 -12.23 -9.58 9.20
C ASP A 257 -11.91 -10.80 8.33
N PHE A 258 -12.66 -11.90 8.44
CA PHE A 258 -12.44 -13.08 7.61
C PHE A 258 -13.05 -12.85 6.22
N ILE A 259 -12.36 -12.08 5.41
CA ILE A 259 -12.78 -11.80 4.03
C ILE A 259 -12.69 -13.07 3.17
N TYR A 260 -13.66 -13.26 2.27
CA TYR A 260 -13.78 -14.41 1.36
C TYR A 260 -13.98 -15.77 2.05
N ASP A 261 -14.50 -15.82 3.27
CA ASP A 261 -14.72 -17.05 4.02
C ASP A 261 -15.60 -18.07 3.26
N ASP A 262 -16.72 -17.63 2.69
CA ASP A 262 -17.61 -18.47 1.87
C ASP A 262 -16.87 -19.08 0.67
N GLU A 263 -16.07 -18.28 -0.06
CA GLU A 263 -15.27 -18.77 -1.18
C GLU A 263 -14.21 -19.79 -0.72
N MET A 264 -13.53 -19.52 0.39
CA MET A 264 -12.50 -20.42 0.94
C MET A 264 -13.12 -21.74 1.39
N LEU A 265 -14.29 -21.70 2.03
CA LEU A 265 -15.03 -22.91 2.42
C LEU A 265 -15.49 -23.70 1.18
N GLN A 266 -15.94 -23.03 0.13
CA GLN A 266 -16.29 -23.68 -1.13
C GLN A 266 -15.08 -24.37 -1.78
N TYR A 267 -13.90 -23.72 -1.78
CA TYR A 267 -12.67 -24.34 -2.30
C TYR A 267 -12.22 -25.56 -1.49
N MET A 268 -12.46 -25.56 -0.18
CA MET A 268 -12.25 -26.76 0.66
C MET A 268 -13.21 -27.88 0.30
N GLN A 269 -14.50 -27.56 0.11
CA GLN A 269 -15.54 -28.56 -0.21
C GLN A 269 -15.32 -29.24 -1.57
N ASP A 270 -14.91 -28.48 -2.59
CA ASP A 270 -14.66 -29.01 -3.93
C ASP A 270 -13.23 -29.56 -4.10
N GLY A 271 -12.42 -29.48 -3.04
CA GLY A 271 -11.04 -29.97 -3.00
C GLY A 271 -10.04 -29.14 -3.82
N THR A 272 -10.38 -27.90 -4.18
CA THR A 272 -9.44 -26.94 -4.79
C THR A 272 -8.38 -26.50 -3.80
N LEU A 273 -8.79 -26.26 -2.57
CA LEU A 273 -7.95 -26.00 -1.41
C LEU A 273 -7.94 -27.27 -0.54
N ASP A 274 -6.77 -27.86 -0.33
CA ASP A 274 -6.64 -29.10 0.46
C ASP A 274 -6.55 -28.78 1.95
N ASP A 275 -5.91 -27.66 2.31
CA ASP A 275 -5.70 -27.27 3.70
C ASP A 275 -5.93 -25.75 3.87
N LEU A 276 -6.76 -25.40 4.83
CA LEU A 276 -6.99 -24.01 5.27
C LEU A 276 -6.69 -23.88 6.76
N PHE A 277 -5.66 -23.12 7.09
CA PHE A 277 -5.26 -22.82 8.48
C PHE A 277 -5.57 -21.36 8.78
N THR A 278 -6.44 -21.09 9.75
CA THR A 278 -6.93 -19.75 10.08
C THR A 278 -6.44 -19.30 11.46
N ALA A 279 -5.79 -18.14 11.50
CA ALA A 279 -5.29 -17.52 12.73
C ALA A 279 -6.10 -16.25 13.06
N PHE A 280 -6.60 -16.16 14.29
CA PHE A 280 -7.37 -15.02 14.78
C PHE A 280 -6.62 -14.33 15.91
N SER A 281 -6.10 -13.12 15.65
CA SER A 281 -5.16 -12.46 16.57
C SER A 281 -5.83 -11.69 17.71
N ARG A 282 -7.15 -11.50 17.69
CA ARG A 282 -7.91 -10.75 18.69
C ARG A 282 -9.14 -11.49 19.26
N GLU A 283 -9.39 -12.74 18.88
CA GLU A 283 -10.46 -13.54 19.50
C GLU A 283 -10.19 -13.85 20.96
N ASN A 284 -8.94 -14.14 21.29
CA ASN A 284 -8.53 -14.36 22.68
C ASN A 284 -7.56 -13.25 23.12
N PRO A 285 -8.00 -12.33 24.01
CA PRO A 285 -7.13 -11.26 24.52
C PRO A 285 -5.86 -11.74 25.19
N MET A 286 -5.90 -12.95 25.79
CA MET A 286 -4.78 -13.54 26.53
C MET A 286 -3.80 -14.31 25.63
N LYS A 287 -4.21 -14.70 24.41
CA LYS A 287 -3.38 -15.51 23.50
C LYS A 287 -3.59 -15.08 22.06
N LYS A 288 -2.72 -14.22 21.56
CA LYS A 288 -2.71 -13.85 20.15
C LYS A 288 -2.18 -15.01 19.31
N VAL A 289 -2.92 -15.41 18.29
CA VAL A 289 -2.51 -16.43 17.33
C VAL A 289 -2.27 -15.77 15.98
N TYR A 290 -1.09 -16.00 15.42
CA TYR A 290 -0.68 -15.52 14.10
C TYR A 290 -0.41 -16.69 13.16
N VAL A 291 -0.32 -16.44 11.88
CA VAL A 291 -0.03 -17.48 10.86
C VAL A 291 1.26 -18.24 11.15
N GLN A 292 2.27 -17.59 11.73
CA GLN A 292 3.54 -18.22 12.12
C GLN A 292 3.34 -19.31 13.19
N ASN A 293 2.41 -19.13 14.12
CA ASN A 293 2.09 -20.15 15.12
C ASN A 293 1.54 -21.41 14.43
N LEU A 294 0.60 -21.23 13.50
CA LEU A 294 0.04 -22.35 12.74
C LEU A 294 1.06 -23.02 11.83
N MET A 295 2.01 -22.25 11.27
CA MET A 295 3.13 -22.83 10.51
C MET A 295 3.99 -23.76 11.36
N VAL A 296 4.27 -23.39 12.61
CA VAL A 296 5.01 -24.26 13.55
C VAL A 296 4.21 -25.51 13.86
N GLU A 297 2.91 -25.40 14.13
CA GLU A 297 2.02 -26.54 14.35
C GLU A 297 1.97 -27.48 13.15
N GLN A 298 2.04 -26.95 11.92
CA GLN A 298 2.02 -27.71 10.67
C GLN A 298 3.43 -27.92 10.08
N SER A 299 4.44 -27.87 10.91
CA SER A 299 5.85 -27.92 10.49
C SER A 299 6.23 -29.17 9.70
N GLU A 300 5.63 -30.32 10.00
CA GLU A 300 5.88 -31.57 9.27
C GLU A 300 5.31 -31.50 7.84
N LEU A 301 4.07 -31.02 7.70
CA LEU A 301 3.44 -30.81 6.41
C LEU A 301 4.25 -29.83 5.54
N ILE A 302 4.67 -28.71 6.12
CA ILE A 302 5.47 -27.69 5.41
C ILE A 302 6.80 -28.30 4.94
N TYR A 303 7.50 -29.00 5.81
CA TYR A 303 8.76 -29.67 5.46
C TYR A 303 8.58 -30.70 4.33
N ASP A 304 7.55 -31.58 4.42
CA ASP A 304 7.27 -32.56 3.38
C ASP A 304 7.02 -31.92 2.02
N LEU A 305 6.16 -30.87 2.01
CA LEU A 305 5.82 -30.17 0.77
C LEU A 305 7.02 -29.41 0.19
N ILE A 306 7.75 -28.66 1.00
CA ILE A 306 8.86 -27.81 0.54
C ILE A 306 10.06 -28.64 0.15
N TYR A 307 10.51 -29.53 1.04
CA TYR A 307 11.78 -30.24 0.87
C TYR A 307 11.66 -31.51 0.00
N LYS A 308 10.60 -32.31 0.21
CA LYS A 308 10.43 -33.56 -0.54
C LYS A 308 9.65 -33.39 -1.85
N LYS A 309 8.65 -32.48 -1.88
CA LYS A 309 7.77 -32.32 -3.06
C LYS A 309 8.02 -31.03 -3.85
N ASN A 310 9.07 -30.28 -3.49
CA ASN A 310 9.47 -29.06 -4.18
C ASN A 310 8.34 -28.02 -4.33
N ALA A 311 7.46 -27.89 -3.35
CA ALA A 311 6.37 -26.92 -3.36
C ALA A 311 6.88 -25.48 -3.55
N TYR A 312 6.03 -24.64 -4.14
CA TYR A 312 6.21 -23.20 -4.14
C TYR A 312 5.65 -22.62 -2.84
N PHE A 313 6.30 -21.56 -2.36
CA PHE A 313 5.92 -20.87 -1.13
C PHE A 313 5.67 -19.38 -1.43
N TYR A 314 4.46 -18.94 -1.20
CA TYR A 314 4.01 -17.56 -1.49
C TYR A 314 3.69 -16.82 -0.21
N VAL A 315 4.17 -15.59 -0.10
CA VAL A 315 3.91 -14.70 1.04
C VAL A 315 3.44 -13.34 0.54
N CYS A 316 2.28 -12.91 1.02
CA CYS A 316 1.75 -11.58 0.69
C CYS A 316 1.23 -10.91 1.96
N GLY A 317 1.69 -9.66 2.23
CA GLY A 317 1.29 -8.91 3.42
C GLY A 317 2.29 -7.86 3.87
N GLY A 318 2.18 -7.42 5.12
CA GLY A 318 3.09 -6.41 5.69
C GLY A 318 4.53 -6.93 5.83
N THR A 319 5.51 -6.03 5.71
CA THR A 319 6.95 -6.35 5.74
C THR A 319 7.36 -7.09 7.01
N THR A 320 6.88 -6.65 8.18
CA THR A 320 7.19 -7.33 9.46
C THR A 320 6.70 -8.78 9.45
N MET A 321 5.46 -8.99 9.03
CA MET A 321 4.87 -10.33 8.93
C MET A 321 5.66 -11.22 7.95
N GLY A 322 6.03 -10.69 6.79
CA GLY A 322 6.81 -11.43 5.79
C GLY A 322 8.17 -11.88 6.32
N ASN A 323 8.86 -11.02 7.09
CA ASN A 323 10.12 -11.36 7.76
C ASN A 323 9.94 -12.45 8.82
N ASP A 324 8.88 -12.39 9.59
CA ASP A 324 8.60 -13.41 10.62
C ASP A 324 8.23 -14.75 10.00
N VAL A 325 7.44 -14.76 8.91
CA VAL A 325 7.12 -15.97 8.13
C VAL A 325 8.40 -16.60 7.55
N TYR A 326 9.32 -15.78 7.02
CA TYR A 326 10.60 -16.27 6.52
C TYR A 326 11.43 -16.95 7.62
N LYS A 327 11.58 -16.30 8.77
CA LYS A 327 12.30 -16.86 9.92
C LYS A 327 11.67 -18.16 10.43
N THR A 328 10.32 -18.21 10.44
CA THR A 328 9.59 -19.41 10.85
C THR A 328 9.84 -20.57 9.88
N LEU A 329 9.82 -20.31 8.57
CA LEU A 329 10.13 -21.32 7.57
C LEU A 329 11.58 -21.81 7.71
N GLU A 330 12.52 -20.89 7.90
CA GLU A 330 13.94 -21.21 8.13
C GLU A 330 14.11 -22.12 9.34
N GLN A 331 13.46 -21.80 10.48
CA GLN A 331 13.50 -22.62 11.69
C GLN A 331 12.88 -24.01 11.47
N ILE A 332 11.74 -24.10 10.80
CA ILE A 332 11.10 -25.39 10.45
C ILE A 332 12.03 -26.29 9.65
N LEU A 333 12.80 -25.73 8.73
CA LEU A 333 13.76 -26.48 7.95
C LEU A 333 15.01 -26.85 8.77
N MET A 334 15.52 -25.94 9.60
CA MET A 334 16.67 -26.19 10.48
C MET A 334 16.42 -27.33 11.46
N ASP A 335 15.23 -27.42 12.03
CA ASP A 335 14.86 -28.48 12.98
C ASP A 335 14.87 -29.89 12.36
N ARG A 336 14.90 -29.98 11.02
CA ARG A 336 14.80 -31.24 10.25
C ARG A 336 15.99 -31.52 9.35
N ILE A 337 16.73 -30.51 8.97
CA ILE A 337 17.96 -30.61 8.17
C ILE A 337 19.12 -30.40 9.15
N ASN A 338 19.97 -31.41 9.30
CA ASN A 338 21.02 -31.44 10.33
C ASN A 338 22.20 -30.47 10.09
N ASN A 339 22.14 -29.60 9.08
CA ASN A 339 23.19 -28.64 8.76
C ASN A 339 22.59 -27.24 8.43
N ASN A 340 22.90 -26.24 9.24
CA ASN A 340 22.40 -24.86 9.07
C ASN A 340 22.84 -24.20 7.76
N GLU A 341 24.02 -24.54 7.25
CA GLU A 341 24.50 -24.03 5.95
C GLU A 341 23.64 -24.54 4.80
N ASP A 342 23.21 -25.80 4.88
CA ASP A 342 22.33 -26.40 3.87
C ASP A 342 20.97 -25.71 3.80
N VAL A 343 20.40 -25.29 4.93
CA VAL A 343 19.11 -24.57 4.98
C VAL A 343 19.21 -23.19 4.33
N THR A 344 20.26 -22.42 4.65
CA THR A 344 20.45 -21.09 4.07
C THR A 344 20.67 -21.18 2.56
N ALA A 345 21.50 -22.13 2.12
CA ALA A 345 21.72 -22.39 0.70
C ALA A 345 20.43 -22.86 0.00
N TYR A 346 19.65 -23.72 0.65
CA TYR A 346 18.39 -24.22 0.13
C TYR A 346 17.37 -23.10 -0.08
N LEU A 347 17.16 -22.24 0.93
CA LEU A 347 16.24 -21.09 0.84
C LEU A 347 16.68 -20.06 -0.20
N SER A 348 17.99 -19.80 -0.29
CA SER A 348 18.56 -18.94 -1.34
C SER A 348 18.29 -19.50 -2.74
N ASN A 349 18.43 -20.80 -2.92
CA ASN A 349 18.12 -21.49 -4.17
C ASN A 349 16.60 -21.46 -4.47
N MET A 350 15.74 -21.61 -3.46
CA MET A 350 14.30 -21.45 -3.63
C MET A 350 13.94 -20.05 -4.16
N LYS A 351 14.56 -18.99 -3.60
CA LYS A 351 14.38 -17.61 -4.08
C LYS A 351 14.88 -17.45 -5.52
N ALA A 352 16.08 -17.93 -5.82
CA ALA A 352 16.68 -17.84 -7.14
C ALA A 352 15.86 -18.59 -8.22
N LYS A 353 15.23 -19.69 -7.87
CA LYS A 353 14.34 -20.48 -8.75
C LYS A 353 12.90 -19.98 -8.79
N GLY A 354 12.57 -18.88 -8.11
CA GLY A 354 11.21 -18.36 -8.03
C GLY A 354 10.22 -19.29 -7.30
N ARG A 355 10.72 -20.19 -6.43
CA ARG A 355 9.89 -21.07 -5.59
C ARG A 355 9.53 -20.44 -4.23
N TYR A 356 10.26 -19.44 -3.77
CA TYR A 356 9.90 -18.58 -2.66
C TYR A 356 9.61 -17.19 -3.22
N VAL A 357 8.35 -16.80 -3.23
CA VAL A 357 7.88 -15.54 -3.83
C VAL A 357 7.18 -14.72 -2.76
N GLN A 358 7.53 -13.44 -2.68
CA GLN A 358 6.90 -12.54 -1.71
C GLN A 358 6.52 -11.20 -2.33
N GLU A 359 5.35 -10.69 -1.97
CA GLU A 359 4.91 -9.32 -2.20
C GLU A 359 4.59 -8.68 -0.85
N LEU A 360 5.43 -7.73 -0.43
CA LEU A 360 5.36 -7.12 0.90
C LEU A 360 5.20 -5.62 0.78
N TRP A 361 4.37 -5.04 1.68
CA TRP A 361 4.19 -3.60 1.80
C TRP A 361 4.47 -3.12 3.23
N SER A 362 4.83 -1.84 3.36
CA SER A 362 5.09 -1.14 4.63
C SER A 362 3.89 -0.27 5.04
#